data_af4cf96a510f99573a237976af4a8616
#
_entry.id   af4cf96a510f99573a237976af4a8616
#
_cell.length_a   1.000
_cell.length_b   1.000
_cell.length_c   1.000
_cell.angle_alpha   90.00
_cell.angle_beta   90.00
_cell.angle_gamma   90.00
#
_symmetry.space_group_name_H-M   'P 1'
#
loop_
_entity.id
_entity.type
_entity.pdbx_description
1 polymer ?
#
loop_
_entity_poly.entity_id
_entity_poly.type
_entity_poly.pdbx_seq_one_letter_code
_entity_poly.pdbx_strand_id
1 'polypeptide(L)'
;MNFVNPALVLRLAMLLAMAVSAIGFAGKAAAQLRVDITQGTIQPMPIAIPPFVGAGGGVDELSQNVAQVVTADLKRSGLFAPVDPAAFIERVVPPSVTPNFVNWRPLNAQALVSGSVTPTGDGRVMAEYRLWDVATGQYLAGKQFFASPDNWRRLAHIIADSVYERLTGEKGYFDTRVAFVD
;
A
#
# COMPACT_ATOMS: atom_id res chain seq x y z
N MET A 1 19.35 24.81 -61.56
CA MET A 1 19.44 23.57 -60.72
C MET A 1 20.11 23.97 -59.43
N ASN A 2 19.28 24.13 -58.36
CA ASN A 2 19.83 24.53 -57.04
C ASN A 2 20.38 23.27 -56.35
N PHE A 3 21.70 23.17 -56.23
CA PHE A 3 22.35 22.09 -55.47
C PHE A 3 22.14 22.35 -53.99
N VAL A 4 21.28 21.53 -53.36
CA VAL A 4 21.12 21.53 -51.90
C VAL A 4 22.46 21.04 -51.30
N ASN A 5 23.06 21.84 -50.46
CA ASN A 5 24.36 21.53 -49.83
C ASN A 5 24.22 20.30 -48.92
N PRO A 6 24.87 19.15 -49.23
CA PRO A 6 24.70 17.91 -48.48
C PRO A 6 25.08 18.04 -47.00
N ALA A 7 26.02 18.94 -46.69
CA ALA A 7 26.42 19.21 -45.29
C ALA A 7 25.34 19.91 -44.49
N LEU A 8 24.46 20.70 -45.12
CA LEU A 8 23.33 21.37 -44.46
C LEU A 8 22.23 20.35 -44.15
N VAL A 9 21.94 19.43 -45.07
CA VAL A 9 20.96 18.37 -44.87
C VAL A 9 21.38 17.43 -43.76
N LEU A 10 22.68 17.06 -43.68
CA LEU A 10 23.17 16.20 -42.63
C LEU A 10 23.11 16.85 -41.23
N ARG A 11 23.41 18.15 -41.13
CA ARG A 11 23.29 18.92 -39.90
C ARG A 11 21.85 19.05 -39.43
N LEU A 12 20.90 19.26 -40.34
CA LEU A 12 19.47 19.35 -40.04
C LEU A 12 18.91 18.00 -39.57
N ALA A 13 19.32 16.89 -40.19
CA ALA A 13 18.95 15.54 -39.80
C ALA A 13 19.49 15.18 -38.40
N MET A 14 20.74 15.61 -38.09
CA MET A 14 21.34 15.37 -36.78
C MET A 14 20.67 16.16 -35.65
N LEU A 15 20.26 17.40 -35.91
CA LEU A 15 19.50 18.23 -34.99
C LEU A 15 18.08 17.68 -34.74
N LEU A 16 17.43 17.16 -35.78
CA LEU A 16 16.10 16.53 -35.69
C LEU A 16 16.17 15.23 -34.89
N ALA A 17 17.20 14.41 -35.09
CA ALA A 17 17.41 13.18 -34.33
C ALA A 17 17.68 13.46 -32.83
N MET A 18 18.39 14.54 -32.52
CA MET A 18 18.68 14.97 -31.14
C MET A 18 17.41 15.50 -30.44
N ALA A 19 16.55 16.22 -31.16
CA ALA A 19 15.25 16.69 -30.63
C ALA A 19 14.27 15.54 -30.36
N VAL A 20 14.23 14.51 -31.18
CA VAL A 20 13.37 13.33 -31.00
C VAL A 20 13.83 12.51 -29.78
N SER A 21 15.15 12.43 -29.53
CA SER A 21 15.69 11.71 -28.36
C SER A 21 15.35 12.40 -27.02
N ALA A 22 15.13 13.71 -26.99
CA ALA A 22 14.81 14.46 -25.77
C ALA A 22 13.35 14.26 -25.31
N ILE A 23 12.43 13.84 -26.20
CA ILE A 23 11.01 13.66 -25.88
C ILE A 23 10.74 12.27 -25.23
N GLY A 24 11.66 11.33 -25.34
CA GLY A 24 11.52 9.96 -24.83
C GLY A 24 11.67 9.79 -23.32
N PHE A 25 12.13 10.79 -22.58
CA PHE A 25 12.40 10.72 -21.12
C PHE A 25 11.41 11.46 -20.23
N ALA A 26 10.21 11.79 -20.72
CA ALA A 26 9.14 12.19 -19.83
C ALA A 26 8.65 10.96 -19.08
N GLY A 27 9.40 10.52 -18.07
CA GLY A 27 8.99 9.51 -17.11
C GLY A 27 7.65 9.95 -16.52
N LYS A 28 6.65 9.09 -16.58
CA LYS A 28 5.38 9.32 -15.88
C LYS A 28 5.71 9.54 -14.41
N ALA A 29 5.63 10.77 -13.92
CA ALA A 29 5.62 11.07 -12.50
C ALA A 29 4.36 10.39 -11.95
N ALA A 30 4.50 9.19 -11.42
CA ALA A 30 3.42 8.52 -10.72
C ALA A 30 3.14 9.36 -9.48
N ALA A 31 1.96 10.00 -9.42
CA ALA A 31 1.51 10.69 -8.23
C ALA A 31 1.45 9.65 -7.11
N GLN A 32 2.33 9.81 -6.11
CA GLN A 32 2.41 8.90 -4.99
C GLN A 32 1.23 9.19 -4.06
N LEU A 33 0.40 8.20 -3.79
CA LEU A 33 -0.67 8.31 -2.80
C LEU A 33 -0.05 8.63 -1.43
N ARG A 34 -0.43 9.77 -0.84
CA ARG A 34 0.08 10.24 0.44
C ARG A 34 -0.99 11.01 1.19
N VAL A 35 -1.02 10.87 2.51
CA VAL A 35 -1.86 11.71 3.37
C VAL A 35 -1.23 13.10 3.45
N ASP A 36 -2.00 14.13 3.11
CA ASP A 36 -1.56 15.51 3.27
C ASP A 36 -1.99 16.04 4.64
N ILE A 37 -1.03 16.26 5.52
CA ILE A 37 -1.23 16.75 6.89
C ILE A 37 -0.99 18.27 7.02
N THR A 38 -0.69 18.95 5.93
CA THR A 38 -0.25 20.36 5.98
C THR A 38 -1.38 21.38 5.94
N GLN A 39 -2.60 20.97 5.58
CA GLN A 39 -3.76 21.86 5.54
C GLN A 39 -4.62 21.67 6.79
N GLY A 40 -4.84 22.74 7.54
CA GLY A 40 -5.44 22.84 8.88
C GLY A 40 -6.81 22.16 9.14
N THR A 41 -7.34 21.39 8.19
CA THR A 41 -8.46 20.45 8.37
C THR A 41 -8.04 19.12 7.78
N ILE A 42 -7.61 18.22 8.64
CA ILE A 42 -7.24 16.85 8.23
C ILE A 42 -8.52 16.14 7.81
N GLN A 43 -8.66 15.83 6.52
CA GLN A 43 -9.64 14.85 6.06
C GLN A 43 -9.00 13.46 6.12
N PRO A 44 -9.46 12.57 7.02
CA PRO A 44 -8.89 11.24 7.12
C PRO A 44 -9.01 10.48 5.78
N MET A 45 -7.91 9.86 5.34
CA MET A 45 -7.86 9.10 4.11
C MET A 45 -8.74 7.83 4.21
N PRO A 46 -9.74 7.64 3.34
CA PRO A 46 -10.51 6.40 3.31
C PRO A 46 -9.63 5.21 2.92
N ILE A 47 -9.59 4.20 3.79
CA ILE A 47 -8.77 2.99 3.62
C ILE A 47 -9.62 1.73 3.79
N ALA A 48 -9.52 0.79 2.86
CA ALA A 48 -10.18 -0.51 2.96
C ALA A 48 -9.20 -1.56 3.49
N ILE A 49 -9.65 -2.30 4.51
CA ILE A 49 -8.87 -3.37 5.14
C ILE A 49 -9.80 -4.57 5.30
N PRO A 50 -9.99 -5.40 4.24
CA PRO A 50 -10.76 -6.62 4.35
C PRO A 50 -10.10 -7.60 5.32
N PRO A 51 -10.87 -8.55 5.87
CA PRO A 51 -10.30 -9.62 6.69
C PRO A 51 -9.11 -10.28 6.00
N PHE A 52 -8.03 -10.51 6.74
CA PHE A 52 -6.88 -11.21 6.21
C PHE A 52 -7.20 -12.68 6.00
N VAL A 53 -6.56 -13.29 5.03
CA VAL A 53 -6.77 -14.70 4.69
C VAL A 53 -5.99 -15.59 5.64
N GLY A 54 -6.65 -16.55 6.28
CA GLY A 54 -5.99 -17.67 6.95
C GLY A 54 -5.54 -18.70 5.91
N ALA A 55 -4.24 -18.96 5.81
CA ALA A 55 -3.70 -19.92 4.86
C ALA A 55 -3.28 -21.22 5.57
N GLY A 56 -4.27 -22.02 5.99
CA GLY A 56 -4.07 -23.33 6.61
C GLY A 56 -3.94 -23.28 8.15
N GLY A 57 -3.94 -24.46 8.77
CA GLY A 57 -3.59 -24.61 10.20
C GLY A 57 -4.51 -23.97 11.23
N GLY A 58 -5.78 -23.64 10.89
CA GLY A 58 -6.73 -23.09 11.86
C GLY A 58 -6.45 -21.64 12.26
N VAL A 59 -5.74 -20.85 11.42
CA VAL A 59 -5.40 -19.44 11.70
C VAL A 59 -6.43 -18.46 11.18
N ASP A 60 -7.64 -18.88 10.81
CA ASP A 60 -8.67 -18.00 10.26
C ASP A 60 -9.10 -16.91 11.25
N GLU A 61 -9.34 -17.27 12.51
CA GLU A 61 -9.65 -16.31 13.56
C GLU A 61 -8.49 -15.36 13.81
N LEU A 62 -7.26 -15.88 13.83
CA LEU A 62 -6.05 -15.09 14.01
C LEU A 62 -5.88 -14.06 12.89
N SER A 63 -6.12 -14.46 11.65
CA SER A 63 -6.01 -13.58 10.48
C SER A 63 -7.03 -12.44 10.52
N GLN A 64 -8.26 -12.72 10.95
CA GLN A 64 -9.30 -11.71 11.17
C GLN A 64 -8.90 -10.74 12.29
N ASN A 65 -8.40 -11.27 13.41
CA ASN A 65 -7.95 -10.47 14.54
C ASN A 65 -6.79 -9.54 14.16
N VAL A 66 -5.85 -10.00 13.34
CA VAL A 66 -4.76 -9.15 12.81
C VAL A 66 -5.33 -7.98 12.01
N ALA A 67 -6.25 -8.23 11.08
CA ALA A 67 -6.88 -7.18 10.28
C ALA A 67 -7.66 -6.18 11.14
N GLN A 68 -8.36 -6.64 12.19
CA GLN A 68 -9.07 -5.78 13.13
C GLN A 68 -8.13 -4.85 13.91
N VAL A 69 -7.00 -5.35 14.39
CA VAL A 69 -6.02 -4.53 15.11
C VAL A 69 -5.39 -3.51 14.17
N VAL A 70 -4.99 -3.90 12.95
CA VAL A 70 -4.49 -2.96 11.94
C VAL A 70 -5.51 -1.86 11.67
N THR A 71 -6.78 -2.21 11.52
CA THR A 71 -7.88 -1.25 11.32
C THR A 71 -8.02 -0.29 12.49
N ALA A 72 -7.99 -0.81 13.72
CA ALA A 72 -8.12 0.00 14.94
C ALA A 72 -6.95 0.96 15.12
N ASP A 73 -5.72 0.52 14.85
CA ASP A 73 -4.52 1.35 14.95
C ASP A 73 -4.56 2.50 13.94
N LEU A 74 -4.79 2.20 12.67
CA LEU A 74 -4.87 3.23 11.63
C LEU A 74 -5.99 4.23 11.91
N LYS A 75 -7.17 3.76 12.36
CA LYS A 75 -8.27 4.65 12.78
C LYS A 75 -7.86 5.56 13.93
N ARG A 76 -7.15 5.02 14.93
CA ARG A 76 -6.71 5.75 16.13
C ARG A 76 -5.76 6.89 15.81
N SER A 77 -4.98 6.80 14.73
CA SER A 77 -4.10 7.88 14.30
C SER A 77 -4.83 9.17 13.90
N GLY A 78 -6.13 9.08 13.60
CA GLY A 78 -6.92 10.19 13.07
C GLY A 78 -6.64 10.55 11.61
N LEU A 79 -5.64 9.93 10.98
CA LEU A 79 -5.27 10.19 9.58
C LEU A 79 -5.98 9.28 8.59
N PHE A 80 -6.61 8.19 9.07
CA PHE A 80 -7.31 7.22 8.24
C PHE A 80 -8.74 7.03 8.68
N ALA A 81 -9.62 6.85 7.69
CA ALA A 81 -11.03 6.49 7.85
C ALA A 81 -11.25 5.08 7.28
N PRO A 82 -11.18 4.02 8.09
CA PRO A 82 -11.47 2.68 7.59
C PRO A 82 -12.89 2.58 7.05
N VAL A 83 -13.01 2.01 5.84
CA VAL A 83 -14.31 1.72 5.21
C VAL A 83 -15.01 0.60 5.98
N ASP A 84 -16.33 0.74 6.17
CA ASP A 84 -17.13 -0.27 6.87
C ASP A 84 -17.04 -1.64 6.15
N PRO A 85 -16.61 -2.70 6.83
CA PRO A 85 -16.53 -4.04 6.25
C PRO A 85 -17.85 -4.58 5.71
N ALA A 86 -19.00 -4.10 6.22
CA ALA A 86 -20.32 -4.47 5.71
C ALA A 86 -20.55 -4.01 4.26
N ALA A 87 -19.85 -2.97 3.83
CA ALA A 87 -19.91 -2.44 2.46
C ALA A 87 -19.05 -3.22 1.46
N PHE A 88 -18.19 -4.14 1.91
CA PHE A 88 -17.26 -4.84 1.02
C PHE A 88 -17.99 -5.82 0.10
N ILE A 89 -17.85 -5.62 -1.21
CA ILE A 89 -18.32 -6.55 -2.25
C ILE A 89 -17.37 -7.75 -2.30
N GLU A 90 -16.07 -7.49 -2.28
CA GLU A 90 -15.01 -8.49 -2.24
C GLU A 90 -14.51 -8.64 -0.79
N ARG A 91 -14.96 -9.69 -0.13
CA ARG A 91 -14.69 -9.88 1.31
C ARG A 91 -13.34 -10.51 1.61
N VAL A 92 -12.72 -11.12 0.62
CA VAL A 92 -11.45 -11.86 0.78
C VAL A 92 -10.53 -11.46 -0.36
N VAL A 93 -9.40 -10.88 -0.02
CA VAL A 93 -8.38 -10.43 -0.99
C VAL A 93 -7.03 -11.02 -0.58
N PRO A 94 -6.64 -12.17 -1.15
CA PRO A 94 -5.33 -12.75 -0.89
C PRO A 94 -4.20 -11.82 -1.36
N PRO A 95 -3.11 -11.65 -0.62
CA PRO A 95 -2.01 -10.79 -1.05
C PRO A 95 -1.31 -11.28 -2.33
N SER A 96 -1.46 -12.57 -2.67
CA SER A 96 -0.92 -13.15 -3.92
C SER A 96 -1.67 -12.72 -5.18
N VAL A 97 -2.87 -12.15 -5.05
CA VAL A 97 -3.74 -11.78 -6.16
C VAL A 97 -3.87 -10.26 -6.25
N THR A 98 -3.90 -9.75 -7.47
CA THR A 98 -4.23 -8.33 -7.70
C THR A 98 -5.73 -8.11 -7.44
N PRO A 99 -6.12 -7.17 -6.55
CA PRO A 99 -7.51 -6.90 -6.23
C PRO A 99 -8.31 -6.43 -7.45
N ASN A 100 -9.62 -6.72 -7.45
CA ASN A 100 -10.52 -6.13 -8.43
C ASN A 100 -10.92 -4.71 -7.99
N PHE A 101 -10.17 -3.69 -8.41
CA PHE A 101 -10.39 -2.30 -8.00
C PHE A 101 -11.77 -1.73 -8.36
N VAL A 102 -12.51 -2.35 -9.30
CA VAL A 102 -13.89 -1.96 -9.62
C VAL A 102 -14.81 -2.12 -8.40
N ASN A 103 -14.51 -3.06 -7.51
CA ASN A 103 -15.29 -3.31 -6.28
C ASN A 103 -14.98 -2.31 -5.15
N TRP A 104 -13.83 -1.63 -5.22
CA TRP A 104 -13.32 -0.75 -4.14
C TRP A 104 -13.51 0.74 -4.41
N ARG A 105 -13.50 1.14 -5.70
CA ARG A 105 -13.70 2.55 -6.11
C ARG A 105 -15.05 3.13 -5.67
N PRO A 106 -16.20 2.41 -5.79
CA PRO A 106 -17.49 2.94 -5.35
C PRO A 106 -17.58 3.20 -3.85
N LEU A 107 -16.71 2.56 -3.06
CA LEU A 107 -16.61 2.76 -1.61
C LEU A 107 -15.78 3.99 -1.23
N ASN A 108 -15.31 4.78 -2.20
CA ASN A 108 -14.38 5.89 -2.03
C ASN A 108 -13.06 5.49 -1.33
N ALA A 109 -12.71 4.21 -1.30
CA ALA A 109 -11.44 3.77 -0.76
C ALA A 109 -10.31 4.34 -1.62
N GLN A 110 -9.34 5.03 -1.00
CA GLN A 110 -8.14 5.52 -1.68
C GLN A 110 -7.01 4.50 -1.58
N ALA A 111 -6.91 3.81 -0.47
CA ALA A 111 -5.96 2.74 -0.24
C ALA A 111 -6.67 1.43 0.11
N LEU A 112 -6.06 0.31 -0.27
CA LEU A 112 -6.52 -1.04 0.07
C LEU A 112 -5.34 -1.84 0.65
N VAL A 113 -5.56 -2.44 1.83
CA VAL A 113 -4.60 -3.35 2.47
C VAL A 113 -5.14 -4.76 2.37
N SER A 114 -4.54 -5.61 1.55
CA SER A 114 -4.79 -7.06 1.54
C SER A 114 -3.74 -7.79 2.37
N GLY A 115 -4.11 -8.90 3.01
CA GLY A 115 -3.18 -9.64 3.84
C GLY A 115 -3.53 -11.10 4.05
N SER A 116 -2.57 -11.85 4.58
CA SER A 116 -2.73 -13.24 4.98
C SER A 116 -1.92 -13.56 6.23
N VAL A 117 -2.35 -14.59 6.95
CA VAL A 117 -1.60 -15.20 8.04
C VAL A 117 -1.44 -16.68 7.75
N THR A 118 -0.21 -17.17 7.82
CA THR A 118 0.15 -18.55 7.50
C THR A 118 1.02 -19.14 8.62
N PRO A 119 0.70 -20.32 9.17
CA PRO A 119 1.60 -21.02 10.07
C PRO A 119 2.85 -21.46 9.32
N THR A 120 4.00 -21.37 9.97
CA THR A 120 5.28 -21.84 9.43
C THR A 120 5.70 -23.16 10.10
N GLY A 121 6.50 -23.97 9.40
CA GLY A 121 6.91 -25.30 9.89
C GLY A 121 7.76 -25.28 11.16
N ASP A 122 8.23 -24.12 11.59
CA ASP A 122 9.01 -23.92 12.82
C ASP A 122 8.15 -23.46 14.03
N GLY A 123 6.81 -23.53 13.92
CA GLY A 123 5.87 -23.16 14.98
C GLY A 123 5.59 -21.68 15.10
N ARG A 124 6.11 -20.85 14.19
CA ARG A 124 5.76 -19.43 14.11
C ARG A 124 4.57 -19.20 13.17
N VAL A 125 4.09 -17.99 13.14
CA VAL A 125 3.16 -17.47 12.13
C VAL A 125 3.83 -16.37 11.31
N MET A 126 3.58 -16.40 10.02
CA MET A 126 3.96 -15.36 9.06
C MET A 126 2.72 -14.55 8.72
N ALA A 127 2.79 -13.22 8.88
CA ALA A 127 1.80 -12.31 8.36
C ALA A 127 2.39 -11.57 7.16
N GLU A 128 1.69 -11.60 6.04
CA GLU A 128 2.00 -10.84 4.83
C GLU A 128 0.92 -9.81 4.59
N TYR A 129 1.31 -8.60 4.14
CA TYR A 129 0.36 -7.63 3.63
C TYR A 129 0.82 -7.04 2.31
N ARG A 130 -0.13 -6.52 1.54
CA ARG A 130 0.11 -5.66 0.38
C ARG A 130 -0.79 -4.44 0.43
N LEU A 131 -0.21 -3.31 0.11
CA LEU A 131 -0.86 -2.01 0.05
C LEU A 131 -0.99 -1.57 -1.40
N TRP A 132 -2.18 -1.11 -1.76
CA TRP A 132 -2.54 -0.71 -3.11
C TRP A 132 -3.15 0.69 -3.13
N ASP A 133 -2.86 1.45 -4.18
CA ASP A 133 -3.63 2.64 -4.57
C ASP A 133 -4.86 2.19 -5.37
N VAL A 134 -6.05 2.45 -4.86
CA VAL A 134 -7.31 1.99 -5.47
C VAL A 134 -7.63 2.75 -6.76
N ALA A 135 -7.27 4.04 -6.83
CA ALA A 135 -7.55 4.87 -7.99
C ALA A 135 -6.73 4.43 -9.22
N THR A 136 -5.43 4.22 -9.02
CA THR A 136 -4.49 3.86 -10.08
C THR A 136 -4.31 2.34 -10.24
N GLY A 137 -4.67 1.55 -9.23
CA GLY A 137 -4.39 0.12 -9.17
C GLY A 137 -2.92 -0.22 -8.94
N GLN A 138 -2.11 0.76 -8.52
CA GLN A 138 -0.68 0.55 -8.30
C GLN A 138 -0.40 -0.15 -6.97
N TYR A 139 0.55 -1.08 -7.00
CA TYR A 139 1.17 -1.65 -5.82
C TYR A 139 2.09 -0.61 -5.16
N LEU A 140 1.85 -0.31 -3.89
CA LEU A 140 2.58 0.71 -3.15
C LEU A 140 3.65 0.12 -2.23
N ALA A 141 3.32 -0.94 -1.52
CA ALA A 141 4.20 -1.61 -0.57
C ALA A 141 3.68 -3.01 -0.19
N GLY A 142 4.57 -3.86 0.33
CA GLY A 142 4.23 -5.13 0.95
C GLY A 142 5.42 -5.68 1.68
N LYS A 143 5.16 -6.34 2.80
CA LYS A 143 6.17 -6.96 3.65
C LYS A 143 5.61 -8.23 4.29
N GLN A 144 6.53 -9.07 4.75
CA GLN A 144 6.26 -10.26 5.54
C GLN A 144 6.93 -10.10 6.90
N PHE A 145 6.22 -10.51 7.95
CA PHE A 145 6.70 -10.48 9.31
C PHE A 145 6.45 -11.83 9.97
N PHE A 146 7.29 -12.19 10.92
CA PHE A 146 7.24 -13.47 11.62
C PHE A 146 7.18 -13.24 13.13
N ALA A 147 6.34 -13.98 13.83
CA ALA A 147 6.29 -14.01 15.28
C ALA A 147 5.82 -15.38 15.81
N SER A 148 5.97 -15.60 17.11
CA SER A 148 5.24 -16.70 17.77
C SER A 148 3.73 -16.42 17.75
N PRO A 149 2.87 -17.45 17.73
CA PRO A 149 1.42 -17.28 17.76
C PRO A 149 0.95 -16.38 18.91
N ASP A 150 1.57 -16.45 20.08
CA ASP A 150 1.23 -15.63 21.25
C ASP A 150 1.52 -14.13 21.05
N ASN A 151 2.42 -13.80 20.15
CA ASN A 151 2.81 -12.41 19.83
C ASN A 151 2.15 -11.85 18.57
N TRP A 152 1.04 -12.42 18.14
CA TRP A 152 0.36 -12.03 16.91
C TRP A 152 -0.09 -10.55 16.89
N ARG A 153 -0.45 -9.99 18.06
CA ARG A 153 -0.83 -8.57 18.16
C ARG A 153 0.31 -7.66 17.72
N ARG A 154 1.53 -8.02 18.07
CA ARG A 154 2.70 -7.28 17.63
C ARG A 154 2.85 -7.29 16.11
N LEU A 155 2.54 -8.42 15.44
CA LEU A 155 2.52 -8.45 13.96
C LEU A 155 1.54 -7.43 13.40
N ALA A 156 0.35 -7.31 13.97
CA ALA A 156 -0.64 -6.36 13.54
C ALA A 156 -0.17 -4.90 13.71
N HIS A 157 0.43 -4.57 14.86
CA HIS A 157 0.99 -3.24 15.11
C HIS A 157 2.13 -2.89 14.13
N ILE A 158 3.04 -3.83 13.85
CA ILE A 158 4.13 -3.64 12.87
C ILE A 158 3.58 -3.45 11.46
N ILE A 159 2.52 -4.17 11.08
CA ILE A 159 1.84 -3.96 9.79
C ILE A 159 1.22 -2.56 9.74
N ALA A 160 0.50 -2.15 10.79
CA ALA A 160 -0.08 -0.82 10.87
C ALA A 160 0.99 0.28 10.77
N ASP A 161 2.12 0.13 11.48
CA ASP A 161 3.27 1.04 11.38
C ASP A 161 3.81 1.14 9.96
N SER A 162 3.96 -0.01 9.28
CA SER A 162 4.48 -0.05 7.93
C SER A 162 3.54 0.58 6.90
N VAL A 163 2.22 0.41 7.06
CA VAL A 163 1.20 1.07 6.22
C VAL A 163 1.18 2.57 6.50
N TYR A 164 1.20 2.95 7.77
CA TYR A 164 1.24 4.34 8.22
C TYR A 164 2.44 5.08 7.62
N GLU A 165 3.65 4.54 7.82
CA GLU A 165 4.89 5.11 7.30
C GLU A 165 4.87 5.26 5.77
N ARG A 166 4.35 4.25 5.06
CA ARG A 166 4.27 4.29 3.60
C ARG A 166 3.34 5.39 3.08
N LEU A 167 2.23 5.66 3.78
CA LEU A 167 1.22 6.62 3.35
C LEU A 167 1.45 8.04 3.87
N THR A 168 2.08 8.19 5.05
CA THR A 168 2.35 9.51 5.65
C THR A 168 3.77 9.99 5.39
N GLY A 169 4.72 9.07 5.28
CA GLY A 169 6.15 9.35 5.26
C GLY A 169 6.76 9.53 6.64
N GLU A 170 5.96 9.39 7.71
CA GLU A 170 6.40 9.46 9.10
C GLU A 170 6.48 8.08 9.70
N LYS A 171 7.39 7.88 10.66
CA LYS A 171 7.54 6.60 11.35
C LYS A 171 6.27 6.26 12.13
N GLY A 172 5.80 5.02 12.01
CA GLY A 172 4.71 4.50 12.82
C GLY A 172 5.07 4.37 14.31
N TYR A 173 4.06 4.33 15.18
CA TYR A 173 4.20 4.34 16.63
C TYR A 173 3.26 3.34 17.34
N PHE A 174 2.68 2.39 16.62
CA PHE A 174 1.73 1.43 17.19
C PHE A 174 2.43 0.27 17.90
N ASP A 175 3.61 -0.20 17.41
CA ASP A 175 4.46 -1.19 18.11
C ASP A 175 5.30 -0.51 19.20
N THR A 176 4.64 0.13 20.17
CA THR A 176 5.30 0.78 21.30
C THR A 176 5.17 -0.05 22.57
N ARG A 177 6.20 0.03 23.42
CA ARG A 177 6.17 -0.54 24.78
C ARG A 177 6.15 0.59 25.78
N VAL A 178 5.20 0.56 26.70
CA VAL A 178 5.14 1.47 27.85
C VAL A 178 5.86 0.78 29.01
N ALA A 179 6.93 1.40 29.50
CA ALA A 179 7.58 0.98 30.74
C ALA A 179 6.96 1.79 31.89
N PHE A 180 6.41 1.10 32.89
CA PHE A 180 6.04 1.71 34.17
C PHE A 180 7.22 1.55 35.08
N VAL A 181 7.59 2.63 35.79
CA VAL A 181 8.57 2.62 36.86
C VAL A 181 7.77 2.81 38.16
N ASP A 182 7.82 1.81 39.05
CA ASP A 182 7.26 1.88 40.40
C ASP A 182 8.18 2.67 41.31
#